data_f2f88bcb783695a0ab5ef010acaf35c7
#
_entry.id   f2f88bcb783695a0ab5ef010acaf35c7
#
_cell.length_a   1.000
_cell.length_b   1.000
_cell.length_c   1.000
_cell.angle_alpha   90.00
_cell.angle_beta   90.00
_cell.angle_gamma   90.00
#
_symmetry.space_group_name_H-M   'P 1'
#
loop_
_entity.id
_entity.type
_entity.pdbx_description
1 polymer ?
#
loop_
_entity_poly.entity_id
_entity_poly.type
_entity_poly.pdbx_seq_one_letter_code
_entity_poly.pdbx_strand_id
1 'polypeptide(L)'
;MNLQTATTSTLPQESVPAEARVILKGVSWSTFKALMADIGEDRSCRIAYDQGMLEIMVPYEQHEEPKILISSFVEALADELEIEIRQLGSLTLEREDLIRVVEPDTCFYIQNESKVRGKNINLQNVPPPDLAVESDYTHSSLNKFNIYASLGVPFKRNR
;
A
#
# COMPACT_ATOMS: atom_id res chain seq x y z
N MET A 1 -16.56 29.63 -53.85
CA MET A 1 -15.72 29.87 -52.70
C MET A 1 -15.95 28.72 -51.75
N ASN A 2 -15.10 27.67 -51.83
CA ASN A 2 -15.25 26.46 -50.98
C ASN A 2 -14.42 26.61 -49.72
N LEU A 3 -15.09 26.67 -48.58
CA LEU A 3 -14.44 26.59 -47.27
C LEU A 3 -14.14 25.10 -47.01
N GLN A 4 -12.87 24.75 -46.99
CA GLN A 4 -12.40 23.45 -46.48
C GLN A 4 -12.37 23.53 -44.94
N THR A 5 -13.20 22.72 -44.30
CA THR A 5 -13.18 22.47 -42.88
C THR A 5 -11.93 21.63 -42.55
N ALA A 6 -11.00 22.22 -41.78
CA ALA A 6 -9.83 21.49 -41.25
C ALA A 6 -10.31 20.52 -40.17
N THR A 7 -10.19 19.24 -40.41
CA THR A 7 -10.40 18.19 -39.41
C THR A 7 -9.17 18.13 -38.50
N THR A 8 -9.31 18.63 -37.27
CA THR A 8 -8.27 18.51 -36.26
C THR A 8 -8.20 17.05 -35.86
N SER A 9 -7.16 16.35 -36.31
CA SER A 9 -6.81 15.02 -35.82
C SER A 9 -6.29 15.16 -34.42
N THR A 10 -7.09 14.80 -33.40
CA THR A 10 -6.62 14.59 -32.04
C THR A 10 -5.74 13.34 -32.03
N LEU A 11 -4.44 13.54 -31.80
CA LEU A 11 -3.52 12.44 -31.51
C LEU A 11 -4.03 11.70 -30.28
N PRO A 12 -3.94 10.36 -30.23
CA PRO A 12 -4.26 9.61 -29.00
C PRO A 12 -3.39 10.14 -27.88
N GLN A 13 -3.99 10.60 -26.81
CA GLN A 13 -3.30 10.93 -25.59
C GLN A 13 -2.76 9.62 -25.02
N GLU A 14 -1.45 9.41 -25.10
CA GLU A 14 -0.82 8.30 -24.38
C GLU A 14 -1.14 8.46 -22.91
N SER A 15 -1.87 7.52 -22.35
CA SER A 15 -2.14 7.47 -20.92
C SER A 15 -0.80 7.23 -20.20
N VAL A 16 -0.35 8.20 -19.41
CA VAL A 16 0.80 8.01 -18.53
C VAL A 16 0.44 6.87 -17.58
N PRO A 17 1.28 5.83 -17.46
CA PRO A 17 1.00 4.75 -16.52
C PRO A 17 0.85 5.33 -15.11
N ALA A 18 -0.12 4.82 -14.35
CA ALA A 18 -0.37 5.30 -12.98
C ALA A 18 0.71 4.86 -11.99
N GLU A 19 1.47 3.83 -12.33
CA GLU A 19 2.52 3.25 -11.48
C GLU A 19 3.55 2.49 -12.33
N ALA A 20 4.78 2.36 -11.81
CA ALA A 20 5.77 1.42 -12.31
C ALA A 20 5.87 0.23 -11.35
N ARG A 21 5.79 -0.99 -11.88
CA ARG A 21 5.77 -2.21 -11.08
C ARG A 21 6.72 -3.26 -11.65
N VAL A 22 7.52 -3.87 -10.78
CA VAL A 22 8.40 -5.00 -11.12
C VAL A 22 8.12 -6.16 -10.17
N ILE A 23 8.04 -7.37 -10.72
CA ILE A 23 7.83 -8.60 -9.95
C ILE A 23 8.97 -9.56 -10.22
N LEU A 24 9.62 -9.97 -9.14
CA LEU A 24 10.69 -10.95 -9.15
C LEU A 24 10.21 -12.23 -8.46
N LYS A 25 10.51 -13.38 -9.06
CA LYS A 25 10.17 -14.70 -8.52
C LYS A 25 11.43 -15.43 -8.08
N GLY A 26 11.31 -16.28 -7.05
CA GLY A 26 12.43 -17.08 -6.55
C GLY A 26 13.44 -16.27 -5.74
N VAL A 27 13.04 -15.10 -5.23
CA VAL A 27 13.88 -14.28 -4.35
C VAL A 27 13.88 -14.91 -2.96
N SER A 28 15.05 -15.33 -2.46
CA SER A 28 15.15 -15.88 -1.10
C SER A 28 14.93 -14.79 -0.04
N TRP A 29 14.51 -15.20 1.17
CA TRP A 29 14.35 -14.28 2.30
C TRP A 29 15.64 -13.53 2.61
N SER A 30 16.78 -14.21 2.58
CA SER A 30 18.09 -13.58 2.81
C SER A 30 18.44 -12.54 1.75
N THR A 31 18.17 -12.80 0.48
CA THR A 31 18.35 -11.85 -0.62
C THR A 31 17.42 -10.63 -0.44
N PHE A 32 16.16 -10.89 -0.10
CA PHE A 32 15.19 -9.82 0.21
C PHE A 32 15.70 -8.93 1.36
N LYS A 33 16.12 -9.51 2.48
CA LYS A 33 16.61 -8.73 3.63
C LYS A 33 17.89 -7.93 3.30
N ALA A 34 18.81 -8.50 2.52
CA ALA A 34 20.00 -7.79 2.06
C ALA A 34 19.62 -6.59 1.17
N LEU A 35 18.70 -6.80 0.22
CA LEU A 35 18.19 -5.72 -0.63
C LEU A 35 17.56 -4.59 0.20
N MET A 36 16.71 -4.94 1.19
CA MET A 36 16.08 -3.94 2.05
C MET A 36 17.10 -3.15 2.88
N ALA A 37 18.15 -3.81 3.36
CA ALA A 37 19.25 -3.15 4.07
C ALA A 37 20.02 -2.16 3.19
N ASP A 38 20.24 -2.51 1.92
CA ASP A 38 20.99 -1.68 0.97
C ASP A 38 20.18 -0.46 0.49
N ILE A 39 18.88 -0.64 0.18
CA ILE A 39 18.04 0.46 -0.31
C ILE A 39 17.49 1.37 0.80
N GLY A 40 17.51 0.91 2.05
CA GLY A 40 17.10 1.70 3.20
C GLY A 40 15.61 1.98 3.29
N GLU A 41 15.23 2.84 4.25
CA GLU A 41 13.84 3.22 4.50
C GLU A 41 13.39 4.46 3.70
N ASP A 42 14.33 5.34 3.32
CA ASP A 42 14.05 6.59 2.57
C ASP A 42 13.82 6.34 1.06
N ARG A 43 13.20 5.22 0.72
CA ARG A 43 12.89 4.84 -0.65
C ARG A 43 11.54 5.37 -1.10
N SER A 44 11.43 5.74 -2.38
CA SER A 44 10.18 6.19 -3.01
C SER A 44 9.33 5.04 -3.57
N CYS A 45 9.69 3.78 -3.31
CA CYS A 45 8.94 2.61 -3.75
C CYS A 45 8.23 1.91 -2.59
N ARG A 46 7.18 1.16 -2.90
CA ARG A 46 6.47 0.25 -2.00
C ARG A 46 6.91 -1.18 -2.26
N ILE A 47 6.96 -1.95 -1.21
CA ILE A 47 7.42 -3.33 -1.24
C ILE A 47 6.30 -4.27 -0.79
N ALA A 48 6.16 -5.39 -1.50
CA ALA A 48 5.43 -6.54 -1.02
C ALA A 48 6.23 -7.81 -1.29
N TYR A 49 6.28 -8.69 -0.31
CA TYR A 49 7.01 -9.95 -0.41
C TYR A 49 6.16 -11.10 0.17
N ASP A 50 5.98 -12.14 -0.62
CA ASP A 50 5.26 -13.36 -0.24
C ASP A 50 6.04 -14.60 -0.65
N GLN A 51 6.75 -15.21 0.32
CA GLN A 51 7.38 -16.52 0.20
C GLN A 51 8.19 -16.73 -1.10
N GLY A 52 9.01 -15.74 -1.47
CA GLY A 52 9.88 -15.80 -2.65
C GLY A 52 9.39 -14.98 -3.85
N MET A 53 8.23 -14.38 -3.77
CA MET A 53 7.73 -13.41 -4.75
C MET A 53 7.91 -11.99 -4.19
N LEU A 54 8.73 -11.19 -4.85
CA LEU A 54 8.99 -9.79 -4.50
C LEU A 54 8.33 -8.87 -5.52
N GLU A 55 7.48 -7.98 -5.07
CA GLU A 55 6.94 -6.86 -5.82
C GLU A 55 7.58 -5.56 -5.36
N ILE A 56 8.04 -4.75 -6.29
CA ILE A 56 8.52 -3.39 -6.08
C ILE A 56 7.64 -2.48 -6.93
N MET A 57 6.96 -1.54 -6.32
CA MET A 57 6.05 -0.61 -6.97
C MET A 57 6.47 0.82 -6.67
N VAL A 58 6.57 1.64 -7.72
CA VAL A 58 6.78 3.09 -7.60
C VAL A 58 5.46 3.78 -7.89
N PRO A 59 4.80 4.36 -6.86
CA PRO A 59 3.55 5.09 -7.06
C PRO A 59 3.83 6.42 -7.78
N TYR A 60 2.91 6.84 -8.65
CA TYR A 60 2.88 8.18 -9.23
C TYR A 60 1.86 9.04 -8.48
N GLU A 61 1.87 10.35 -8.77
CA GLU A 61 1.02 11.34 -8.08
C GLU A 61 -0.47 10.98 -8.02
N GLN A 62 -0.97 10.23 -9.01
CA GLN A 62 -2.37 9.79 -9.10
C GLN A 62 -2.80 8.88 -7.94
N HIS A 63 -1.85 8.23 -7.24
CA HIS A 63 -2.14 7.42 -6.06
C HIS A 63 -2.38 8.24 -4.79
N GLU A 64 -1.92 9.48 -4.75
CA GLU A 64 -1.99 10.29 -3.53
C GLU A 64 -3.42 10.82 -3.27
N GLU A 65 -4.19 11.18 -4.30
CA GLU A 65 -5.54 11.73 -4.12
C GLU A 65 -6.51 10.75 -3.43
N PRO A 66 -6.66 9.48 -3.88
CA PRO A 66 -7.53 8.50 -3.21
C PRO A 66 -7.11 8.23 -1.77
N LYS A 67 -5.80 8.12 -1.53
CA LYS A 67 -5.23 7.93 -0.19
C LYS A 67 -5.59 9.08 0.74
N ILE A 68 -5.41 10.34 0.30
CA ILE A 68 -5.74 11.53 1.09
C ILE A 68 -7.23 11.57 1.39
N LEU A 69 -8.08 11.33 0.37
CA LEU A 69 -9.54 11.36 0.53
C LEU A 69 -10.02 10.32 1.54
N ILE A 70 -9.53 9.08 1.44
CA ILE A 70 -9.90 8.01 2.37
C ILE A 70 -9.39 8.32 3.77
N SER A 71 -8.18 8.84 3.90
CA SER A 71 -7.62 9.24 5.19
C SER A 71 -8.47 10.31 5.87
N SER A 72 -8.80 11.38 5.15
CA SER A 72 -9.64 12.45 5.66
C SER A 72 -11.04 11.97 6.06
N PHE A 73 -11.59 11.01 5.31
CA PHE A 73 -12.88 10.40 5.65
C PHE A 73 -12.82 9.58 6.94
N VAL A 74 -11.77 8.78 7.12
CA VAL A 74 -11.59 7.97 8.36
C VAL A 74 -11.36 8.89 9.55
N GLU A 75 -10.56 9.95 9.41
CA GLU A 75 -10.32 10.96 10.46
C GLU A 75 -11.62 11.67 10.85
N ALA A 76 -12.39 12.15 9.88
CA ALA A 76 -13.68 12.81 10.15
C ALA A 76 -14.68 11.88 10.87
N LEU A 77 -14.74 10.61 10.51
CA LEU A 77 -15.56 9.63 11.21
C LEU A 77 -15.09 9.38 12.64
N ALA A 78 -13.77 9.31 12.85
CA ALA A 78 -13.20 9.11 14.17
C ALA A 78 -13.51 10.29 15.09
N ASP A 79 -13.38 11.52 14.57
CA ASP A 79 -13.71 12.76 15.29
C ASP A 79 -15.22 12.80 15.67
N GLU A 80 -16.12 12.50 14.73
CA GLU A 80 -17.58 12.50 14.99
C GLU A 80 -17.98 11.43 16.00
N LEU A 81 -17.28 10.30 16.01
CA LEU A 81 -17.54 9.19 16.93
C LEU A 81 -16.75 9.29 18.24
N GLU A 82 -15.95 10.35 18.42
CA GLU A 82 -15.07 10.57 19.57
C GLU A 82 -14.13 9.36 19.81
N ILE A 83 -13.59 8.78 18.73
CA ILE A 83 -12.70 7.61 18.76
C ILE A 83 -11.26 8.05 18.51
N GLU A 84 -10.38 7.69 19.43
CA GLU A 84 -8.94 7.87 19.25
C GLU A 84 -8.41 6.90 18.19
N ILE A 85 -7.73 7.43 17.18
CA ILE A 85 -7.09 6.64 16.13
C ILE A 85 -5.62 7.02 16.00
N ARG A 86 -4.81 6.08 15.50
CA ARG A 86 -3.44 6.35 15.07
C ARG A 86 -3.31 6.00 13.59
N GLN A 87 -3.22 7.00 12.76
CA GLN A 87 -2.88 6.85 11.37
C GLN A 87 -1.37 6.74 11.21
N LEU A 88 -0.94 5.80 10.37
CA LEU A 88 0.42 5.66 9.93
C LEU A 88 0.42 5.63 8.41
N GLY A 89 1.32 6.38 7.79
CA GLY A 89 1.54 6.35 6.35
C GLY A 89 2.03 4.97 5.90
N SER A 90 2.89 4.94 4.90
CA SER A 90 3.51 3.67 4.52
C SER A 90 4.32 3.12 5.69
N LEU A 91 3.87 2.00 6.19
CA LEU A 91 4.48 1.26 7.29
C LEU A 91 4.85 -0.13 6.77
N THR A 92 6.08 -0.56 7.01
CA THR A 92 6.48 -1.94 6.70
C THR A 92 5.86 -2.90 7.71
N LEU A 93 4.88 -3.67 7.25
CA LEU A 93 4.25 -4.75 8.01
C LEU A 93 4.99 -6.04 7.70
N GLU A 94 5.83 -6.49 8.63
CA GLU A 94 6.69 -7.66 8.47
C GLU A 94 6.39 -8.73 9.51
N ARG A 95 6.33 -9.98 9.05
CA ARG A 95 6.35 -11.19 9.88
C ARG A 95 7.38 -12.17 9.30
N GLU A 96 8.57 -12.18 9.91
CA GLU A 96 9.69 -13.02 9.49
C GLU A 96 9.35 -14.51 9.55
N ASP A 97 8.65 -14.94 10.60
CA ASP A 97 8.20 -16.32 10.76
C ASP A 97 7.23 -16.80 9.67
N LEU A 98 6.54 -15.86 9.00
CA LEU A 98 5.67 -16.13 7.86
C LEU A 98 6.36 -15.89 6.52
N ILE A 99 7.58 -15.31 6.52
CA ILE A 99 8.31 -14.89 5.32
C ILE A 99 7.43 -13.98 4.45
N ARG A 100 6.82 -12.96 5.08
CA ARG A 100 5.89 -12.02 4.47
C ARG A 100 6.13 -10.60 4.90
N VAL A 101 6.04 -9.72 3.91
CA VAL A 101 6.12 -8.26 4.08
C VAL A 101 5.13 -7.59 3.16
N VAL A 102 4.53 -6.50 3.63
CA VAL A 102 3.70 -5.61 2.79
C VAL A 102 3.75 -4.18 3.33
N GLU A 103 3.68 -3.22 2.42
CA GLU A 103 3.62 -1.79 2.74
C GLU A 103 2.33 -1.22 2.16
N PRO A 104 1.29 -0.98 2.99
CA PRO A 104 0.08 -0.30 2.57
C PRO A 104 0.35 1.17 2.24
N ASP A 105 -0.50 1.80 1.43
CA ASP A 105 -0.43 3.24 1.18
C ASP A 105 -0.68 4.03 2.47
N THR A 106 -1.63 3.57 3.28
CA THR A 106 -1.85 4.06 4.64
C THR A 106 -2.52 2.97 5.49
N CYS A 107 -2.36 3.07 6.81
CA CYS A 107 -3.04 2.17 7.72
C CYS A 107 -3.46 2.88 9.01
N PHE A 108 -4.44 2.30 9.69
CA PHE A 108 -5.04 2.87 10.89
C PHE A 108 -5.13 1.83 12.00
N TYR A 109 -4.73 2.27 13.19
CA TYR A 109 -5.04 1.61 14.43
C TYR A 109 -6.24 2.33 15.06
N ILE A 110 -7.33 1.60 15.27
CA ILE A 110 -8.61 2.08 15.79
C ILE A 110 -8.90 1.35 17.10
N GLN A 111 -9.24 0.07 17.04
CA GLN A 111 -9.47 -0.75 18.24
C GLN A 111 -8.17 -1.07 18.99
N ASN A 112 -7.08 -1.16 18.26
CA ASN A 112 -5.76 -1.45 18.80
C ASN A 112 -4.93 -0.19 19.09
N GLU A 113 -5.48 1.02 18.93
CA GLU A 113 -4.75 2.28 19.10
C GLU A 113 -4.02 2.34 20.44
N SER A 114 -4.70 2.09 21.55
CA SER A 114 -4.13 2.14 22.91
C SER A 114 -2.98 1.14 23.14
N LYS A 115 -2.95 0.04 22.39
CA LYS A 115 -1.89 -0.96 22.47
C LYS A 115 -0.61 -0.51 21.78
N VAL A 116 -0.72 0.41 20.82
CA VAL A 116 0.39 0.87 19.97
C VAL A 116 0.78 2.32 20.18
N ARG A 117 0.04 3.07 21.00
CA ARG A 117 0.30 4.49 21.30
C ARG A 117 1.72 4.67 21.82
N GLY A 118 2.48 5.56 21.17
CA GLY A 118 3.87 5.87 21.53
C GLY A 118 4.89 4.75 21.31
N LYS A 119 4.51 3.65 20.63
CA LYS A 119 5.40 2.52 20.35
C LYS A 119 5.85 2.51 18.90
N ASN A 120 7.03 1.95 18.66
CA ASN A 120 7.41 1.50 17.32
C ASN A 120 6.63 0.26 16.96
N ILE A 121 6.18 0.19 15.70
CA ILE A 121 5.38 -0.94 15.22
C ILE A 121 6.30 -2.08 14.80
N ASN A 122 6.12 -3.21 15.48
CA ASN A 122 6.73 -4.49 15.11
C ASN A 122 5.68 -5.58 15.36
N LEU A 123 5.21 -6.22 14.30
CA LEU A 123 4.12 -7.21 14.38
C LEU A 123 4.44 -8.47 15.16
N GLN A 124 5.69 -8.66 15.60
CA GLN A 124 6.04 -9.69 16.57
C GLN A 124 5.59 -9.35 18.00
N ASN A 125 5.44 -8.06 18.30
CA ASN A 125 5.22 -7.57 19.68
C ASN A 125 3.94 -6.76 19.83
N VAL A 126 3.34 -6.29 18.73
CA VAL A 126 2.13 -5.49 18.74
C VAL A 126 1.12 -6.05 17.72
N PRO A 127 -0.18 -5.80 17.92
CA PRO A 127 -1.19 -6.24 16.96
C PRO A 127 -1.00 -5.54 15.59
N PRO A 128 -1.51 -6.14 14.52
CA PRO A 128 -1.58 -5.48 13.21
C PRO A 128 -2.54 -4.30 13.23
N PRO A 129 -2.49 -3.40 12.22
CA PRO A 129 -3.48 -2.35 12.06
C PRO A 129 -4.89 -2.91 11.88
N ASP A 130 -5.89 -2.13 12.29
CA ASP A 130 -7.30 -2.50 12.16
C ASP A 130 -7.84 -2.24 10.75
N LEU A 131 -7.18 -1.34 10.00
CA LEU A 131 -7.50 -1.00 8.62
C LEU A 131 -6.21 -0.75 7.85
N ALA A 132 -6.07 -1.37 6.69
CA ALA A 132 -5.05 -1.06 5.69
C ALA A 132 -5.74 -0.60 4.39
N VAL A 133 -5.20 0.43 3.77
CA VAL A 133 -5.72 1.02 2.53
C VAL A 133 -4.68 0.84 1.44
N GLU A 134 -5.14 0.37 0.29
CA GLU A 134 -4.38 0.24 -0.95
C GLU A 134 -5.13 0.94 -2.07
N SER A 135 -4.45 1.75 -2.86
CA SER A 135 -4.97 2.37 -4.06
C SER A 135 -4.29 1.78 -5.29
N ASP A 136 -4.78 0.65 -5.76
CA ASP A 136 -4.26 -0.02 -6.95
C ASP A 136 -4.99 0.47 -8.21
N TYR A 137 -4.26 1.03 -9.17
CA TYR A 137 -4.77 1.38 -10.51
C TYR A 137 -4.57 0.24 -11.51
N THR A 138 -3.62 -0.63 -11.26
CA THR A 138 -3.34 -1.81 -12.07
C THR A 138 -3.45 -3.07 -11.21
N HIS A 139 -3.77 -4.20 -11.86
CA HIS A 139 -3.89 -5.46 -11.13
C HIS A 139 -2.52 -5.93 -10.68
N SER A 140 -2.29 -5.99 -9.37
CA SER A 140 -1.13 -6.67 -8.80
C SER A 140 -1.20 -8.16 -9.10
N SER A 141 -0.08 -8.75 -9.54
CA SER A 141 0.02 -10.22 -9.65
C SER A 141 0.30 -10.87 -8.30
N LEU A 142 0.67 -10.09 -7.30
CA LEU A 142 0.84 -10.54 -5.92
C LEU A 142 -0.51 -10.36 -5.18
N ASN A 143 -1.00 -11.43 -4.59
CA ASN A 143 -2.26 -11.35 -3.84
C ASN A 143 -2.02 -10.74 -2.45
N LYS A 144 -1.97 -9.42 -2.39
CA LYS A 144 -1.76 -8.68 -1.13
C LYS A 144 -2.81 -9.01 -0.07
N PHE A 145 -4.04 -9.35 -0.46
CA PHE A 145 -5.08 -9.78 0.50
C PHE A 145 -4.65 -11.00 1.32
N ASN A 146 -3.98 -11.97 0.70
CA ASN A 146 -3.48 -13.13 1.42
C ASN A 146 -2.37 -12.74 2.40
N ILE A 147 -1.52 -11.78 2.04
CA ILE A 147 -0.50 -11.25 2.94
C ILE A 147 -1.17 -10.58 4.13
N TYR A 148 -2.05 -9.62 3.93
CA TYR A 148 -2.76 -8.92 5.01
C TYR A 148 -3.50 -9.88 5.94
N ALA A 149 -4.24 -10.84 5.38
CA ALA A 149 -4.94 -11.85 6.16
C ALA A 149 -3.98 -12.68 7.04
N SER A 150 -2.82 -13.07 6.50
CA SER A 150 -1.82 -13.83 7.25
C SER A 150 -1.13 -13.01 8.33
N LEU A 151 -1.01 -11.70 8.14
CA LEU A 151 -0.49 -10.76 9.13
C LEU A 151 -1.52 -10.43 10.22
N GLY A 152 -2.76 -10.90 10.07
CA GLY A 152 -3.85 -10.69 11.04
C GLY A 152 -4.60 -9.36 10.86
N VAL A 153 -4.39 -8.65 9.74
CA VAL A 153 -5.20 -7.48 9.40
C VAL A 153 -6.64 -7.94 9.12
N PRO A 154 -7.67 -7.36 9.77
CA PRO A 154 -9.04 -7.80 9.60
C PRO A 154 -9.50 -7.71 8.14
N PHE A 155 -10.13 -8.74 7.65
CA PHE A 155 -10.71 -8.77 6.31
C PHE A 155 -12.18 -9.18 6.36
N LYS A 156 -13.07 -8.30 5.89
CA LYS A 156 -14.48 -8.64 5.67
C LYS A 156 -14.71 -8.83 4.17
N ARG A 157 -14.94 -10.07 3.76
CA ARG A 157 -15.44 -10.36 2.43
C ARG A 157 -16.94 -10.11 2.43
N ASN A 158 -17.42 -9.07 1.78
CA ASN A 158 -18.84 -8.94 1.47
C ASN A 158 -19.21 -10.07 0.51
N ARG A 159 -20.12 -10.94 0.91
CA ARG A 159 -20.74 -11.98 0.07
C ARG A 159 -21.84 -11.38 -0.76
#